data_b717022efebb3344b00dd6b72694bbad
#
_entry.id   b717022efebb3344b00dd6b72694bbad
#
_cell.length_a   1.000
_cell.length_b   1.000
_cell.length_c   1.000
_cell.angle_alpha   90.00
_cell.angle_beta   90.00
_cell.angle_gamma   90.00
#
_symmetry.space_group_name_H-M   'P 1'
#
loop_
_entity.id
_entity.type
_entity.pdbx_description
1 polymer ?
#
loop_
_entity_poly.entity_id
_entity_poly.type
_entity_poly.pdbx_seq_one_letter_code
_entity_poly.pdbx_strand_id
1 'polypeptide(L)'
;MAYEYSDWTQIRVTVKVTMLDKVVAIMSMIDPNLMIEDMSDFQINNRYGELVDEALLNADKTVSSVSLFLAADANADETIAFIREKLTAEAIEATVDVRDVNEESWVNTWKQYYKPLHIGNRTVIVPKWEEYEPEEGEIVVRMDPGMAFGTGSHETTRGIIQMLENCITDGCTVLDVGCGSGI
;
A
#
# COMPACT_ATOMS: atom_id res chain seq x y z
N MET A 1 20.10 3.01 13.21
CA MET A 1 19.12 3.93 13.80
C MET A 1 17.80 3.17 13.86
N ALA A 2 17.21 3.03 15.05
CA ALA A 2 15.86 2.50 15.17
C ALA A 2 14.90 3.54 14.58
N TYR A 3 14.00 3.13 13.70
CA TYR A 3 12.91 3.98 13.23
C TYR A 3 11.98 4.18 14.42
N GLU A 4 11.75 5.43 14.84
CA GLU A 4 10.67 5.76 15.75
C GLU A 4 9.39 5.82 14.91
N TYR A 5 8.48 4.89 15.17
CA TYR A 5 7.15 4.87 14.56
C TYR A 5 6.30 5.95 15.22
N SER A 6 5.58 6.72 14.42
CA SER A 6 4.65 7.73 14.92
C SER A 6 3.23 7.17 14.95
N ASP A 7 2.50 7.57 15.99
CA ASP A 7 1.07 7.29 16.08
C ASP A 7 0.30 8.41 15.36
N TRP A 8 -0.71 8.04 14.62
CA TRP A 8 -1.58 8.93 13.88
C TRP A 8 -3.02 8.72 14.25
N THR A 9 -3.81 9.77 14.25
CA THR A 9 -5.27 9.66 14.34
C THR A 9 -5.87 9.86 12.94
N GLN A 10 -6.49 8.82 12.40
CA GLN A 10 -7.26 8.90 11.16
C GLN A 10 -8.67 9.39 11.45
N ILE A 11 -9.08 10.45 10.78
CA ILE A 11 -10.48 10.91 10.74
C ILE A 11 -11.01 10.61 9.35
N ARG A 12 -11.96 9.69 9.26
CA ARG A 12 -12.58 9.22 8.02
C ARG A 12 -14.02 9.69 7.93
N VAL A 13 -14.37 10.35 6.84
CA VAL A 13 -15.74 10.80 6.54
C VAL A 13 -16.25 10.00 5.35
N THR A 14 -17.32 9.24 5.56
CA THR A 14 -17.99 8.45 4.51
C THR A 14 -19.29 9.12 4.12
N VAL A 15 -19.47 9.33 2.81
CA VAL A 15 -20.62 10.03 2.23
C VAL A 15 -21.11 9.36 0.96
N LYS A 16 -22.30 9.75 0.48
CA LYS A 16 -22.73 9.42 -0.88
C LYS A 16 -21.77 10.05 -1.90
N VAL A 17 -21.46 9.34 -2.98
CA VAL A 17 -20.56 9.79 -4.07
C VAL A 17 -20.89 11.21 -4.52
N THR A 18 -22.16 11.57 -4.62
CA THR A 18 -22.61 12.90 -5.06
C THR A 18 -22.20 14.05 -4.13
N MET A 19 -21.74 13.75 -2.92
CA MET A 19 -21.30 14.73 -1.91
C MET A 19 -19.78 14.72 -1.71
N LEU A 20 -19.05 13.87 -2.44
CA LEU A 20 -17.60 13.68 -2.30
C LEU A 20 -16.85 15.02 -2.42
N ASP A 21 -17.07 15.77 -3.50
CA ASP A 21 -16.36 17.02 -3.77
C ASP A 21 -16.53 18.06 -2.64
N LYS A 22 -17.73 18.11 -2.06
CA LYS A 22 -18.02 19.02 -0.94
C LYS A 22 -17.25 18.62 0.31
N VAL A 23 -17.19 17.31 0.60
CA VAL A 23 -16.44 16.81 1.76
C VAL A 23 -14.95 17.01 1.57
N VAL A 24 -14.43 16.76 0.36
CA VAL A 24 -13.04 17.06 0.02
C VAL A 24 -12.73 18.54 0.25
N ALA A 25 -13.61 19.44 -0.19
CA ALA A 25 -13.43 20.88 0.02
C ALA A 25 -13.41 21.26 1.52
N ILE A 26 -14.30 20.67 2.33
CA ILE A 26 -14.34 20.91 3.78
C ILE A 26 -13.05 20.40 4.45
N MET A 27 -12.65 19.17 4.16
CA MET A 27 -11.48 18.55 4.80
C MET A 27 -10.16 19.19 4.35
N SER A 28 -10.08 19.65 3.10
CA SER A 28 -8.92 20.39 2.57
C SER A 28 -8.67 21.74 3.28
N MET A 29 -9.67 22.29 3.98
CA MET A 29 -9.47 23.48 4.82
C MET A 29 -8.60 23.18 6.04
N ILE A 30 -8.51 21.92 6.45
CA ILE A 30 -7.74 21.46 7.62
C ILE A 30 -6.36 20.98 7.13
N ASP A 31 -6.33 20.05 6.19
CA ASP A 31 -5.11 19.51 5.59
C ASP A 31 -5.37 19.23 4.09
N PRO A 32 -4.53 19.72 3.17
CA PRO A 32 -4.65 19.42 1.75
C PRO A 32 -4.26 17.96 1.41
N ASN A 33 -3.55 17.27 2.31
CA ASN A 33 -3.10 15.89 2.10
C ASN A 33 -4.21 14.90 2.52
N LEU A 34 -5.17 14.69 1.66
CA LEU A 34 -6.31 13.80 1.90
C LEU A 34 -6.13 12.47 1.20
N MET A 35 -6.53 11.39 1.86
CA MET A 35 -6.73 10.09 1.23
C MET A 35 -8.18 9.97 0.81
N ILE A 36 -8.42 9.78 -0.49
CA ILE A 36 -9.76 9.66 -1.07
C ILE A 36 -9.94 8.22 -1.57
N GLU A 37 -11.01 7.56 -1.13
CA GLU A 37 -11.42 6.24 -1.59
C GLU A 37 -12.75 6.39 -2.32
N ASP A 38 -12.68 6.36 -3.64
CA ASP A 38 -13.85 6.43 -4.52
C ASP A 38 -13.80 5.28 -5.53
N MET A 39 -14.81 4.42 -5.46
CA MET A 39 -14.96 3.26 -6.34
C MET A 39 -16.09 3.44 -7.34
N SER A 40 -16.66 4.64 -7.45
CA SER A 40 -17.86 4.91 -8.27
C SER A 40 -17.66 4.62 -9.75
N ASP A 41 -16.49 4.91 -10.29
CA ASP A 41 -16.12 4.70 -11.69
C ASP A 41 -15.22 3.47 -11.91
N PHE A 42 -14.94 2.70 -10.85
CA PHE A 42 -14.11 1.51 -10.97
C PHE A 42 -14.73 0.48 -11.93
N GLN A 43 -13.99 0.18 -13.00
CA GLN A 43 -14.33 -0.83 -13.99
C GLN A 43 -13.20 -1.84 -14.11
N ILE A 44 -13.56 -3.12 -14.09
CA ILE A 44 -12.60 -4.20 -14.33
C ILE A 44 -12.25 -4.22 -15.82
N ASN A 45 -11.01 -3.93 -16.12
CA ASN A 45 -10.49 -4.08 -17.46
C ASN A 45 -9.77 -5.44 -17.59
N ASN A 46 -10.53 -6.48 -17.93
CA ASN A 46 -10.03 -7.88 -18.04
C ASN A 46 -8.97 -8.11 -19.13
N ARG A 47 -8.44 -7.05 -19.78
CA ARG A 47 -7.48 -7.20 -20.88
C ARG A 47 -6.13 -7.79 -20.47
N TYR A 48 -5.76 -7.74 -19.19
CA TYR A 48 -4.40 -8.12 -18.74
C TYR A 48 -4.38 -9.21 -17.68
N GLY A 49 -5.51 -9.85 -17.35
CA GLY A 49 -5.54 -10.92 -16.34
C GLY A 49 -5.14 -10.45 -14.94
N GLU A 50 -5.40 -9.19 -14.60
CA GLU A 50 -5.10 -8.62 -13.29
C GLU A 50 -5.87 -9.36 -12.20
N LEU A 51 -5.15 -9.80 -11.17
CA LEU A 51 -5.75 -10.28 -9.93
C LEU A 51 -6.39 -9.08 -9.24
N VAL A 52 -7.69 -8.94 -9.37
CA VAL A 52 -8.46 -7.92 -8.65
C VAL A 52 -8.87 -8.49 -7.30
N ASP A 53 -8.56 -7.76 -6.23
CA ASP A 53 -8.99 -8.13 -4.88
C ASP A 53 -10.53 -8.27 -4.83
N GLU A 54 -11.03 -9.37 -4.29
CA GLU A 54 -12.48 -9.60 -4.13
C GLU A 54 -13.15 -8.49 -3.32
N ALA A 55 -12.43 -7.87 -2.40
CA ALA A 55 -12.93 -6.73 -1.62
C ALA A 55 -13.23 -5.51 -2.50
N LEU A 56 -12.43 -5.27 -3.55
CA LEU A 56 -12.65 -4.21 -4.52
C LEU A 56 -13.84 -4.51 -5.45
N LEU A 57 -14.05 -5.80 -5.77
CA LEU A 57 -15.19 -6.24 -6.59
C LEU A 57 -16.53 -6.03 -5.92
N ASN A 58 -16.55 -6.20 -4.59
CA ASN A 58 -17.73 -6.10 -3.75
C ASN A 58 -17.90 -4.72 -3.09
N ALA A 59 -17.03 -3.75 -3.40
CA ALA A 59 -17.10 -2.41 -2.83
C ALA A 59 -18.42 -1.71 -3.21
N ASP A 60 -19.01 -1.02 -2.24
CA ASP A 60 -20.21 -0.21 -2.47
C ASP A 60 -19.84 1.04 -3.29
N LYS A 61 -20.29 1.08 -4.54
CA LYS A 61 -20.03 2.16 -5.48
C LYS A 61 -20.90 3.40 -5.26
N THR A 62 -21.82 3.36 -4.32
CA THR A 62 -22.73 4.48 -4.02
C THR A 62 -22.18 5.43 -2.96
N VAL A 63 -21.12 4.99 -2.27
CA VAL A 63 -20.45 5.75 -1.21
C VAL A 63 -18.98 5.93 -1.52
N SER A 64 -18.43 7.04 -1.05
CA SER A 64 -17.00 7.36 -1.09
C SER A 64 -16.54 7.81 0.28
N SER A 65 -15.25 7.70 0.57
CA SER A 65 -14.71 8.19 1.82
C SER A 65 -13.50 9.10 1.63
N VAL A 66 -13.38 10.05 2.54
CA VAL A 66 -12.24 10.97 2.62
C VAL A 66 -11.64 10.85 4.00
N SER A 67 -10.34 10.63 4.07
CA SER A 67 -9.60 10.54 5.32
C SER A 67 -8.50 11.59 5.39
N LEU A 68 -8.31 12.15 6.58
CA LEU A 68 -7.12 12.90 6.95
C LEU A 68 -6.43 12.22 8.13
N PHE A 69 -5.15 12.49 8.29
CA PHE A 69 -4.32 11.91 9.34
C PHE A 69 -3.69 13.02 10.16
N LEU A 70 -3.95 12.99 11.45
CA LEU A 70 -3.37 13.94 12.40
C LEU A 70 -2.27 13.26 13.20
N ALA A 71 -1.19 13.98 13.48
CA ALA A 71 -0.18 13.50 14.41
C ALA A 71 -0.79 13.32 15.83
N ALA A 72 -0.24 12.40 16.61
CA ALA A 72 -0.79 12.02 17.92
C ALA A 72 -0.90 13.19 18.92
N ASP A 73 -0.09 14.23 18.74
CA ASP A 73 -0.10 15.46 19.57
C ASP A 73 -1.09 16.52 19.07
N ALA A 74 -1.75 16.30 17.95
CA ALA A 74 -2.75 17.23 17.42
C ALA A 74 -4.09 17.11 18.14
N ASN A 75 -4.84 18.22 18.21
CA ASN A 75 -6.16 18.25 18.82
C ASN A 75 -7.22 17.65 17.90
N ALA A 76 -7.37 16.33 17.94
CA ALA A 76 -8.33 15.60 17.11
C ALA A 76 -9.78 16.00 17.41
N ASP A 77 -10.12 16.28 18.68
CA ASP A 77 -11.48 16.65 19.08
C ASP A 77 -11.94 17.97 18.44
N GLU A 78 -11.07 18.96 18.36
CA GLU A 78 -11.35 20.23 17.71
C GLU A 78 -11.57 20.05 16.20
N THR A 79 -10.73 19.25 15.58
CA THR A 79 -10.85 18.91 14.14
C THR A 79 -12.15 18.19 13.85
N ILE A 80 -12.52 17.21 14.66
CA ILE A 80 -13.79 16.47 14.53
C ILE A 80 -15.00 17.42 14.71
N ALA A 81 -14.95 18.29 15.70
CA ALA A 81 -16.01 19.27 15.96
C ALA A 81 -16.19 20.21 14.75
N PHE A 82 -15.10 20.70 14.17
CA PHE A 82 -15.12 21.53 12.97
C PHE A 82 -15.73 20.78 11.77
N ILE A 83 -15.30 19.55 11.52
CA ILE A 83 -15.85 18.74 10.41
C ILE A 83 -17.36 18.56 10.60
N ARG A 84 -17.81 18.16 11.78
CA ARG A 84 -19.24 17.94 12.07
C ARG A 84 -20.07 19.21 11.92
N GLU A 85 -19.55 20.35 12.37
CA GLU A 85 -20.20 21.64 12.20
C GLU A 85 -20.40 21.97 10.72
N LYS A 86 -19.35 21.81 9.90
CA LYS A 86 -19.41 22.09 8.46
C LYS A 86 -20.35 21.14 7.72
N LEU A 87 -20.30 19.84 8.02
CA LEU A 87 -21.21 18.86 7.44
C LEU A 87 -22.67 19.20 7.77
N THR A 88 -22.94 19.62 9.01
CA THR A 88 -24.28 20.05 9.44
C THR A 88 -24.75 21.31 8.72
N ALA A 89 -23.87 22.31 8.60
CA ALA A 89 -24.17 23.58 7.94
C ALA A 89 -24.49 23.40 6.46
N GLU A 90 -23.84 22.45 5.78
CA GLU A 90 -24.07 22.10 4.38
C GLU A 90 -25.17 21.05 4.18
N ALA A 91 -25.84 20.60 5.26
CA ALA A 91 -26.84 19.54 5.27
C ALA A 91 -26.34 18.24 4.59
N ILE A 92 -25.09 17.87 4.83
CA ILE A 92 -24.47 16.65 4.31
C ILE A 92 -24.66 15.52 5.31
N GLU A 93 -25.35 14.47 4.89
CA GLU A 93 -25.44 13.21 5.64
C GLU A 93 -24.13 12.44 5.49
N ALA A 94 -23.39 12.25 6.57
CA ALA A 94 -22.10 11.58 6.58
C ALA A 94 -21.90 10.76 7.85
N THR A 95 -21.09 9.70 7.75
CA THR A 95 -20.54 8.99 8.90
C THR A 95 -19.13 9.50 9.14
N VAL A 96 -18.81 9.84 10.39
CA VAL A 96 -17.47 10.28 10.80
C VAL A 96 -16.90 9.23 11.76
N ASP A 97 -15.93 8.49 11.29
CA ASP A 97 -15.18 7.47 12.04
C ASP A 97 -13.81 8.00 12.43
N VAL A 98 -13.39 7.70 13.65
CA VAL A 98 -12.07 8.07 14.18
C VAL A 98 -11.35 6.81 14.62
N ARG A 99 -10.10 6.65 14.18
CA ARG A 99 -9.27 5.49 14.51
C ARG A 99 -7.85 5.92 14.81
N ASP A 100 -7.27 5.33 15.83
CA ASP A 100 -5.84 5.44 16.04
C ASP A 100 -5.14 4.48 15.06
N VAL A 101 -4.20 5.01 14.32
CA VAL A 101 -3.40 4.27 13.36
C VAL A 101 -1.96 4.30 13.83
N ASN A 102 -1.47 3.15 14.24
CA ASN A 102 -0.08 2.97 14.57
C ASN A 102 0.68 2.61 13.28
N GLU A 103 1.70 3.40 12.95
CA GLU A 103 2.53 3.18 11.76
C GLU A 103 3.17 1.79 11.77
N GLU A 104 3.55 1.28 12.95
CA GLU A 104 4.09 -0.06 13.13
C GLU A 104 3.08 -1.14 12.70
N SER A 105 1.81 -0.96 13.01
CA SER A 105 0.77 -1.93 12.64
C SER A 105 0.56 -1.97 11.12
N TRP A 106 0.64 -0.84 10.45
CA TRP A 106 0.52 -0.74 9.00
C TRP A 106 1.75 -1.29 8.30
N VAL A 107 2.94 -0.90 8.75
CA VAL A 107 4.23 -1.41 8.22
C VAL A 107 4.34 -2.92 8.40
N ASN A 108 3.80 -3.49 9.46
CA ASN A 108 3.86 -4.93 9.70
C ASN A 108 2.75 -5.71 8.99
N THR A 109 1.60 -5.09 8.71
CA THR A 109 0.48 -5.77 8.04
C THR A 109 0.86 -6.21 6.62
N TRP A 110 1.60 -5.41 5.85
CA TRP A 110 2.01 -5.80 4.50
C TRP A 110 3.08 -6.91 4.50
N LYS A 111 3.90 -7.01 5.55
CA LYS A 111 4.95 -8.04 5.66
C LYS A 111 4.37 -9.46 5.65
N GLN A 112 3.17 -9.65 6.20
CA GLN A 112 2.52 -10.96 6.22
C GLN A 112 2.16 -11.50 4.81
N TYR A 113 2.02 -10.60 3.83
CA TYR A 113 1.72 -10.97 2.45
C TYR A 113 2.97 -11.31 1.63
N TYR A 114 4.16 -10.94 2.14
CA TYR A 114 5.42 -11.26 1.49
C TYR A 114 5.94 -12.60 2.02
N LYS A 115 5.79 -13.62 1.19
CA LYS A 115 6.27 -14.98 1.45
C LYS A 115 7.43 -15.30 0.51
N PRO A 116 8.24 -16.34 0.80
CA PRO A 116 9.26 -16.79 -0.12
C PRO A 116 8.69 -17.00 -1.53
N LEU A 117 9.34 -16.38 -2.51
CA LEU A 117 8.89 -16.37 -3.90
C LEU A 117 9.88 -17.11 -4.78
N HIS A 118 9.46 -18.25 -5.32
CA HIS A 118 10.26 -19.02 -6.29
C HIS A 118 10.16 -18.39 -7.68
N ILE A 119 11.34 -18.14 -8.28
CA ILE A 119 11.45 -17.54 -9.61
C ILE A 119 12.40 -18.41 -10.44
N GLY A 120 11.93 -18.81 -11.62
CA GLY A 120 12.73 -19.70 -12.47
C GLY A 120 12.89 -21.09 -11.89
N ASN A 121 14.10 -21.67 -12.05
CA ASN A 121 14.37 -23.05 -11.65
C ASN A 121 15.08 -23.17 -10.30
N ARG A 122 15.81 -22.14 -9.89
CA ARG A 122 16.71 -22.21 -8.72
C ARG A 122 16.61 -21.01 -7.80
N THR A 123 16.12 -19.87 -8.27
CA THR A 123 16.15 -18.61 -7.50
C THR A 123 14.94 -18.50 -6.61
N VAL A 124 15.18 -18.25 -5.32
CA VAL A 124 14.14 -17.99 -4.35
C VAL A 124 14.41 -16.65 -3.67
N ILE A 125 13.46 -15.74 -3.76
CA ILE A 125 13.51 -14.45 -3.06
C ILE A 125 12.85 -14.64 -1.70
N VAL A 126 13.59 -14.36 -0.64
CA VAL A 126 13.14 -14.54 0.74
C VAL A 126 13.20 -13.21 1.46
N PRO A 127 12.06 -12.70 1.99
CA PRO A 127 12.06 -11.55 2.87
C PRO A 127 12.95 -11.77 4.09
N LYS A 128 13.63 -10.72 4.58
CA LYS A 128 14.57 -10.82 5.71
C LYS A 128 13.95 -11.37 7.01
N TRP A 129 12.65 -11.17 7.18
CA TRP A 129 11.90 -11.61 8.38
C TRP A 129 11.32 -13.02 8.26
N GLU A 130 11.40 -13.67 7.08
CA GLU A 130 10.93 -15.04 6.90
C GLU A 130 12.07 -16.03 7.13
N GLU A 131 11.78 -17.08 7.88
CA GLU A 131 12.66 -18.23 7.97
C GLU A 131 12.48 -19.10 6.73
N TYR A 132 13.58 -19.52 6.13
CA TYR A 132 13.58 -20.36 4.95
C TYR A 132 14.76 -21.29 4.94
N GLU A 133 14.50 -22.57 4.78
CA GLU A 133 15.51 -23.62 4.60
C GLU A 133 15.61 -23.94 3.10
N PRO A 134 16.75 -23.64 2.46
CA PRO A 134 16.92 -23.86 1.03
C PRO A 134 16.89 -25.34 0.67
N GLU A 135 16.27 -25.68 -0.45
CA GLU A 135 16.43 -26.99 -1.08
C GLU A 135 17.79 -27.10 -1.81
N GLU A 136 18.20 -28.34 -2.12
CA GLU A 136 19.47 -28.57 -2.83
C GLU A 136 19.50 -27.91 -4.20
N GLY A 137 20.46 -27.03 -4.42
CA GLY A 137 20.63 -26.29 -5.67
C GLY A 137 19.90 -24.96 -5.76
N GLU A 138 19.16 -24.56 -4.73
CA GLU A 138 18.52 -23.25 -4.70
C GLU A 138 19.50 -22.12 -4.43
N ILE A 139 19.24 -20.98 -5.05
CA ILE A 139 19.91 -19.70 -4.86
C ILE A 139 18.96 -18.79 -4.08
N VAL A 140 19.29 -18.56 -2.81
CA VAL A 140 18.45 -17.70 -1.94
C VAL A 140 18.92 -16.27 -1.98
N VAL A 141 18.05 -15.38 -2.46
CA VAL A 141 18.23 -13.93 -2.43
C VAL A 141 17.42 -13.36 -1.25
N ARG A 142 18.12 -12.97 -0.17
CA ARG A 142 17.46 -12.35 0.98
C ARG A 142 17.36 -10.85 0.77
N MET A 143 16.14 -10.31 0.85
CA MET A 143 15.89 -8.89 0.66
C MET A 143 14.95 -8.31 1.72
N ASP A 144 15.02 -7.01 1.87
CA ASP A 144 14.05 -6.21 2.60
C ASP A 144 13.22 -5.45 1.56
N PRO A 145 12.04 -5.94 1.20
CA PRO A 145 11.21 -5.30 0.19
C PRO A 145 10.60 -4.02 0.77
N GLY A 146 11.40 -2.99 1.02
CA GLY A 146 10.90 -1.68 1.42
C GLY A 146 9.87 -1.13 0.41
N MET A 147 9.58 0.15 0.46
CA MET A 147 8.68 0.81 -0.51
C MET A 147 9.36 1.01 -1.90
N ALA A 148 10.51 0.37 -2.15
CA ALA A 148 11.24 0.48 -3.41
C ALA A 148 10.68 -0.48 -4.47
N PHE A 149 10.76 -0.05 -5.73
CA PHE A 149 10.48 -0.92 -6.87
C PHE A 149 11.50 -2.07 -6.96
N GLY A 150 11.07 -3.24 -7.44
CA GLY A 150 11.97 -4.39 -7.63
C GLY A 150 11.92 -5.40 -6.48
N THR A 151 10.74 -5.67 -5.94
CA THR A 151 10.53 -6.69 -4.88
C THR A 151 10.55 -8.13 -5.39
N GLY A 152 10.79 -8.34 -6.69
CA GLY A 152 10.76 -9.65 -7.33
C GLY A 152 9.39 -10.13 -7.79
N SER A 153 8.31 -9.53 -7.31
CA SER A 153 6.94 -9.93 -7.69
C SER A 153 6.54 -9.45 -9.09
N HIS A 154 7.13 -8.35 -9.58
CA HIS A 154 6.81 -7.79 -10.89
C HIS A 154 7.33 -8.67 -12.02
N GLU A 155 6.53 -8.84 -13.08
CA GLU A 155 6.84 -9.71 -14.23
C GLU A 155 8.19 -9.39 -14.89
N THR A 156 8.57 -8.12 -14.97
CA THR A 156 9.85 -7.71 -15.57
C THR A 156 11.03 -8.17 -14.71
N THR A 157 10.96 -8.06 -13.40
CA THR A 157 12.00 -8.55 -12.48
C THR A 157 12.11 -10.05 -12.54
N ARG A 158 10.98 -10.77 -12.53
CA ARG A 158 10.92 -12.23 -12.70
C ARG A 158 11.56 -12.68 -14.02
N GLY A 159 11.20 -12.01 -15.13
CA GLY A 159 11.74 -12.32 -16.44
C GLY A 159 13.26 -12.16 -16.52
N ILE A 160 13.80 -11.10 -15.93
CA ILE A 160 15.25 -10.88 -15.88
C ILE A 160 15.95 -11.94 -15.04
N ILE A 161 15.44 -12.30 -13.86
CA ILE A 161 16.00 -13.35 -13.02
C ILE A 161 16.04 -14.68 -13.77
N GLN A 162 14.94 -15.06 -14.44
CA GLN A 162 14.88 -16.29 -15.25
C GLN A 162 15.91 -16.29 -16.41
N MET A 163 16.11 -15.13 -17.03
CA MET A 163 17.15 -14.99 -18.07
C MET A 163 18.55 -15.12 -17.47
N LEU A 164 18.82 -14.51 -16.32
CA LEU A 164 20.10 -14.58 -15.64
C LEU A 164 20.48 -16.01 -15.25
N GLU A 165 19.52 -16.83 -14.79
CA GLU A 165 19.77 -18.25 -14.49
C GLU A 165 20.35 -19.03 -15.68
N ASN A 166 20.03 -18.61 -16.90
CA ASN A 166 20.51 -19.26 -18.12
C ASN A 166 21.77 -18.64 -18.71
N CYS A 167 22.07 -17.37 -18.35
CA CYS A 167 23.16 -16.61 -18.95
C CYS A 167 24.39 -16.53 -18.04
N ILE A 168 24.20 -16.57 -16.71
CA ILE A 168 25.30 -16.43 -15.76
C ILE A 168 25.99 -17.78 -15.53
N THR A 169 27.31 -17.77 -15.63
CA THR A 169 28.16 -18.92 -15.31
C THR A 169 29.22 -18.52 -14.29
N ASP A 170 29.79 -19.50 -13.62
CA ASP A 170 30.85 -19.27 -12.62
C ASP A 170 32.01 -18.46 -13.21
N GLY A 171 32.40 -17.42 -12.46
CA GLY A 171 33.53 -16.54 -12.81
C GLY A 171 33.22 -15.43 -13.81
N CYS A 172 31.98 -15.29 -14.27
CA CYS A 172 31.59 -14.15 -15.10
C CYS A 172 31.56 -12.85 -14.28
N THR A 173 31.77 -11.71 -14.97
CA THR A 173 31.59 -10.37 -14.39
C THR A 173 30.30 -9.78 -14.92
N VAL A 174 29.48 -9.28 -14.03
CA VAL A 174 28.17 -8.70 -14.35
C VAL A 174 28.16 -7.23 -13.99
N LEU A 175 27.60 -6.40 -14.88
CA LEU A 175 27.32 -4.98 -14.63
C LEU A 175 25.82 -4.76 -14.77
N ASP A 176 25.19 -4.39 -13.68
CA ASP A 176 23.78 -4.01 -13.67
C ASP A 176 23.63 -2.48 -13.74
N VAL A 177 23.03 -1.98 -14.83
CA VAL A 177 22.84 -0.56 -15.06
C VAL A 177 21.38 -0.20 -14.74
N GLY A 178 21.19 0.57 -13.66
CA GLY A 178 19.85 0.90 -13.15
C GLY A 178 19.32 -0.19 -12.22
N CYS A 179 20.18 -0.71 -11.36
CA CYS A 179 19.93 -1.88 -10.50
C CYS A 179 18.71 -1.77 -9.56
N GLY A 180 18.13 -0.61 -9.36
CA GLY A 180 16.98 -0.44 -8.46
C GLY A 180 17.28 -0.91 -7.03
N SER A 181 16.55 -1.94 -6.57
CA SER A 181 16.76 -2.57 -5.26
C SER A 181 18.04 -3.43 -5.18
N GLY A 182 18.67 -3.72 -6.29
CA GLY A 182 19.85 -4.59 -6.38
C GLY A 182 19.56 -6.08 -6.31
N ILE A 183 18.29 -6.49 -6.56
CA ILE A 183 17.83 -7.89 -6.50
C ILE A 183 18.40 -8.75 -7.61
#